data_820ef7e47c9c09f9924e252c0b5bcbb0
#
_entry.id   820ef7e47c9c09f9924e252c0b5bcbb0
#
_cell.length_a   1.000
_cell.length_b   1.000
_cell.length_c   1.000
_cell.angle_alpha   90.00
_cell.angle_beta   90.00
_cell.angle_gamma   90.00
#
_symmetry.space_group_name_H-M   'P 1'
#
loop_
_entity.id
_entity.type
_entity.pdbx_description
1 polymer ?
#
loop_
_entity_poly.entity_id
_entity_poly.type
_entity_poly.pdbx_seq_one_letter_code
_entity_poly.pdbx_strand_id
1 'polypeptide(L)'
;MILASPSDLAMWLTLLTAIAYAIPALVAERMGPGLAKRYLWLAWLLHGFTIGFGLWGETPRFGFAPALSVTVWWVLTAYAVESQYFPQLKARWAMAALGSAAVALAWYFPGQALQVTASIWLPLHWALGIASYGMFAAAVIHAALMTSAEIEIRQGNENQSGLPLLTLERLMFRFVMLGFVLLTLTLIAGFVFGEQLYGAAGVHWKWDHKTIFSILSWLTFGALLVGRHQFGWRGRRAVRVLYSGAALLLLAYAGSRFVLEVVLERSL
;
A
#
# COMPACT_ATOMS: atom_id res chain seq x y z
N MET A 1 10.38 35.60 2.86
CA MET A 1 10.57 34.13 2.89
C MET A 1 9.63 33.56 1.85
N ILE A 2 10.12 33.35 0.63
CA ILE A 2 9.34 32.81 -0.49
C ILE A 2 9.31 31.31 -0.23
N LEU A 3 8.17 30.79 0.22
CA LEU A 3 7.91 29.35 0.22
C LEU A 3 8.09 28.88 -1.23
N ALA A 4 9.10 28.05 -1.48
CA ALA A 4 9.22 27.37 -2.73
C ALA A 4 7.96 26.51 -2.87
N SER A 5 6.97 27.01 -3.61
CA SER A 5 5.79 26.26 -3.98
C SER A 5 6.26 24.99 -4.72
N PRO A 6 5.65 23.83 -4.49
CA PRO A 6 5.79 22.71 -5.39
C PRO A 6 5.56 23.29 -6.79
N SER A 7 6.39 22.90 -7.79
CA SER A 7 6.23 23.47 -9.12
C SER A 7 4.75 23.35 -9.51
N ASP A 8 4.16 24.40 -10.05
CA ASP A 8 2.73 24.41 -10.42
C ASP A 8 2.35 23.17 -11.22
N LEU A 9 3.30 22.65 -12.00
CA LEU A 9 3.15 21.41 -12.76
C LEU A 9 2.94 20.18 -11.88
N ALA A 10 3.68 20.01 -10.77
CA ALA A 10 3.50 18.87 -9.87
C ALA A 10 2.11 18.90 -9.20
N MET A 11 1.67 20.08 -8.83
CA MET A 11 0.34 20.29 -8.24
C MET A 11 -0.76 19.94 -9.23
N TRP A 12 -0.69 20.44 -10.46
CA TRP A 12 -1.67 20.14 -11.52
C TRP A 12 -1.68 18.67 -11.90
N LEU A 13 -0.50 18.03 -11.99
CA LEU A 13 -0.38 16.60 -12.29
C LEU A 13 -1.06 15.74 -11.21
N THR A 14 -0.84 16.08 -9.93
CA THR A 14 -1.45 15.37 -8.80
C THR A 14 -2.98 15.55 -8.80
N LEU A 15 -3.46 16.77 -9.02
CA LEU A 15 -4.89 17.06 -9.11
C LEU A 15 -5.55 16.32 -10.29
N LEU A 16 -4.92 16.35 -11.45
CA LEU A 16 -5.39 15.63 -12.64
C LEU A 16 -5.47 14.12 -12.39
N THR A 17 -4.49 13.57 -11.70
CA THR A 17 -4.47 12.15 -11.33
C THR A 17 -5.61 11.81 -10.36
N ALA A 18 -5.85 12.64 -9.35
CA ALA A 18 -6.96 12.44 -8.40
C ALA A 18 -8.32 12.47 -9.13
N ILE A 19 -8.51 13.43 -10.04
CA ILE A 19 -9.72 13.54 -10.86
C ILE A 19 -9.87 12.34 -11.81
N ALA A 20 -8.78 11.88 -12.43
CA ALA A 20 -8.80 10.73 -13.32
C ALA A 20 -9.27 9.45 -12.61
N TYR A 21 -8.96 9.29 -11.33
CA TYR A 21 -9.50 8.21 -10.51
C TYR A 21 -10.94 8.49 -10.01
N ALA A 22 -11.27 9.75 -9.68
CA ALA A 22 -12.60 10.10 -9.18
C ALA A 22 -13.70 9.84 -10.21
N ILE A 23 -13.43 10.05 -11.48
CA ILE A 23 -14.40 9.80 -12.57
C ILE A 23 -14.91 8.35 -12.54
N PRO A 24 -14.07 7.30 -12.69
CA PRO A 24 -14.56 5.93 -12.62
C PRO A 24 -15.07 5.53 -11.23
N ALA A 25 -14.63 6.17 -10.14
CA ALA A 25 -15.20 5.93 -8.83
C ALA A 25 -16.66 6.34 -8.72
N LEU A 26 -17.04 7.46 -9.35
CA LEU A 26 -18.38 8.03 -9.25
C LEU A 26 -19.35 7.50 -10.32
N VAL A 27 -18.85 7.11 -11.49
CA VAL A 27 -19.71 6.77 -12.64
C VAL A 27 -19.46 5.36 -13.19
N ALA A 28 -18.67 4.52 -12.49
CA ALA A 28 -18.30 3.19 -12.99
C ALA A 28 -19.49 2.29 -13.30
N GLU A 29 -20.62 2.43 -12.57
CA GLU A 29 -21.85 1.66 -12.82
C GLU A 29 -22.55 2.09 -14.13
N ARG A 30 -22.37 3.35 -14.54
CA ARG A 30 -22.94 3.92 -15.79
C ARG A 30 -22.00 3.73 -16.98
N MET A 31 -20.74 3.41 -16.74
CA MET A 31 -19.73 3.17 -17.78
C MET A 31 -19.72 1.70 -18.19
N GLY A 32 -19.69 1.44 -19.47
CA GLY A 32 -19.44 0.09 -19.96
C GLY A 32 -18.09 -0.47 -19.42
N PRO A 33 -18.00 -1.79 -19.16
CA PRO A 33 -16.83 -2.40 -18.50
C PRO A 33 -15.50 -2.14 -19.21
N GLY A 34 -15.52 -2.04 -20.54
CA GLY A 34 -14.31 -1.76 -21.34
C GLY A 34 -13.82 -0.31 -21.15
N LEU A 35 -14.74 0.65 -21.08
CA LEU A 35 -14.40 2.05 -20.90
C LEU A 35 -13.87 2.30 -19.49
N ALA A 36 -14.53 1.77 -18.46
CA ALA A 36 -14.07 1.86 -17.08
C ALA A 36 -12.65 1.27 -16.90
N LYS A 37 -12.34 0.15 -17.56
CA LYS A 37 -11.01 -0.46 -17.55
C LYS A 37 -9.96 0.48 -18.17
N ARG A 38 -10.27 1.11 -19.31
CA ARG A 38 -9.35 2.05 -19.99
C ARG A 38 -9.06 3.28 -19.10
N TYR A 39 -10.08 3.84 -18.46
CA TYR A 39 -9.91 4.96 -17.53
C TYR A 39 -9.05 4.59 -16.31
N LEU A 40 -9.24 3.40 -15.74
CA LEU A 40 -8.38 2.92 -14.64
C LEU A 40 -6.92 2.76 -15.07
N TRP A 41 -6.66 2.24 -16.28
CA TRP A 41 -5.30 2.14 -16.80
C TRP A 41 -4.65 3.51 -17.02
N LEU A 42 -5.42 4.46 -17.56
CA LEU A 42 -4.93 5.84 -17.76
C LEU A 42 -4.61 6.49 -16.41
N ALA A 43 -5.52 6.39 -15.44
CA ALA A 43 -5.31 6.91 -14.09
C ALA A 43 -4.11 6.25 -13.39
N TRP A 44 -3.93 4.93 -13.56
CA TRP A 44 -2.79 4.19 -13.03
C TRP A 44 -1.45 4.66 -13.63
N LEU A 45 -1.38 4.86 -14.95
CA LEU A 45 -0.21 5.40 -15.61
C LEU A 45 0.11 6.82 -15.12
N LEU A 46 -0.92 7.67 -15.04
CA LEU A 46 -0.79 9.03 -14.54
C LEU A 46 -0.30 9.06 -13.09
N HIS A 47 -0.78 8.13 -12.25
CA HIS A 47 -0.35 7.98 -10.88
C HIS A 47 1.13 7.58 -10.78
N GLY A 48 1.56 6.59 -11.56
CA GLY A 48 2.98 6.22 -11.64
C GLY A 48 3.86 7.37 -12.09
N PHE A 49 3.38 8.16 -13.06
CA PHE A 49 4.07 9.37 -13.51
C PHE A 49 4.16 10.45 -12.42
N THR A 50 3.07 10.66 -11.67
CA THR A 50 3.02 11.59 -10.53
C THR A 50 4.00 11.18 -9.43
N ILE A 51 4.07 9.88 -9.10
CA ILE A 51 5.06 9.33 -8.15
C ILE A 51 6.48 9.57 -8.65
N GLY A 52 6.77 9.23 -9.91
CA GLY A 52 8.09 9.43 -10.52
C GLY A 52 8.50 10.89 -10.49
N PHE A 53 7.61 11.78 -10.93
CA PHE A 53 7.86 13.21 -10.93
C PHE A 53 8.13 13.77 -9.52
N GLY A 54 7.41 13.27 -8.50
CA GLY A 54 7.62 13.67 -7.10
C GLY A 54 8.95 13.18 -6.52
N LEU A 55 9.49 12.06 -7.00
CA LEU A 55 10.77 11.50 -6.53
C LEU A 55 12.00 12.01 -7.28
N TRP A 56 11.87 12.40 -8.56
CA TRP A 56 12.97 12.89 -9.40
C TRP A 56 12.94 14.40 -9.66
N GLY A 57 12.00 15.13 -9.04
CA GLY A 57 11.95 16.58 -9.14
C GLY A 57 13.12 17.28 -8.42
N GLU A 58 13.26 18.59 -8.58
CA GLU A 58 14.33 19.39 -7.97
C GLU A 58 14.36 19.31 -6.44
N THR A 59 13.21 19.11 -5.82
CA THR A 59 13.06 18.94 -4.36
C THR A 59 12.25 17.69 -4.07
N PRO A 60 12.84 16.47 -4.17
CA PRO A 60 12.11 15.24 -3.89
C PRO A 60 11.58 15.26 -2.47
N ARG A 61 10.30 14.90 -2.32
CA ARG A 61 9.61 14.88 -1.03
C ARG A 61 9.07 13.49 -0.74
N PHE A 62 9.15 13.11 0.52
CA PHE A 62 8.62 11.82 0.98
C PHE A 62 8.09 11.92 2.41
N GLY A 63 7.06 11.16 2.71
CA GLY A 63 6.40 11.14 4.01
C GLY A 63 5.35 10.05 4.07
N PHE A 64 4.49 10.07 5.09
CA PHE A 64 3.49 9.02 5.28
C PHE A 64 2.50 8.94 4.10
N ALA A 65 2.00 10.07 3.62
CA ALA A 65 0.99 10.08 2.56
C ALA A 65 1.55 9.74 1.17
N PRO A 66 2.72 10.25 0.73
CA PRO A 66 3.42 9.73 -0.44
C PRO A 66 3.68 8.21 -0.37
N ALA A 67 4.10 7.68 0.79
CA ALA A 67 4.31 6.24 0.95
C ALA A 67 3.00 5.44 0.81
N LEU A 68 1.90 5.92 1.39
CA LEU A 68 0.58 5.33 1.20
C LEU A 68 0.13 5.40 -0.27
N SER A 69 0.40 6.51 -0.96
CA SER A 69 0.10 6.67 -2.38
C SER A 69 0.84 5.62 -3.24
N VAL A 70 2.14 5.44 -3.01
CA VAL A 70 2.91 4.37 -3.68
C VAL A 70 2.37 2.98 -3.32
N THR A 71 2.02 2.75 -2.05
CA THR A 71 1.42 1.49 -1.60
C THR A 71 0.12 1.19 -2.36
N VAL A 72 -0.76 2.18 -2.49
CA VAL A 72 -2.02 2.05 -3.24
C VAL A 72 -1.74 1.83 -4.73
N TRP A 73 -0.74 2.47 -5.31
CA TRP A 73 -0.33 2.21 -6.69
C TRP A 73 0.08 0.74 -6.91
N TRP A 74 0.80 0.13 -5.95
CA TRP A 74 1.09 -1.31 -5.97
C TRP A 74 -0.16 -2.18 -5.86
N VAL A 75 -1.12 -1.83 -5.00
CA VAL A 75 -2.41 -2.50 -4.90
C VAL A 75 -3.17 -2.45 -6.22
N LEU A 76 -3.21 -1.27 -6.84
CA LEU A 76 -3.86 -1.08 -8.15
C LEU A 76 -3.14 -1.86 -9.26
N THR A 77 -1.82 -1.98 -9.18
CA THR A 77 -1.03 -2.85 -10.08
C THR A 77 -1.41 -4.31 -9.92
N ALA A 78 -1.49 -4.80 -8.67
CA ALA A 78 -1.94 -6.16 -8.38
C ALA A 78 -3.35 -6.41 -8.93
N TYR A 79 -4.30 -5.49 -8.68
CA TYR A 79 -5.65 -5.56 -9.22
C TYR A 79 -5.66 -5.54 -10.76
N ALA A 80 -4.84 -4.70 -11.39
CA ALA A 80 -4.75 -4.62 -12.85
C ALA A 80 -4.27 -5.96 -13.45
N VAL A 81 -3.28 -6.60 -12.83
CA VAL A 81 -2.79 -7.93 -13.21
C VAL A 81 -3.88 -8.99 -12.99
N GLU A 82 -4.49 -9.02 -11.80
CA GLU A 82 -5.56 -9.98 -11.47
C GLU A 82 -6.76 -9.87 -12.39
N SER A 83 -7.15 -8.66 -12.78
CA SER A 83 -8.28 -8.42 -13.69
C SER A 83 -8.08 -8.99 -15.09
N GLN A 84 -6.84 -9.38 -15.46
CA GLN A 84 -6.59 -10.12 -16.71
C GLN A 84 -6.91 -11.61 -16.55
N TYR A 85 -6.59 -12.18 -15.38
CA TYR A 85 -6.82 -13.61 -15.10
C TYR A 85 -8.25 -13.86 -14.57
N PHE A 86 -8.84 -12.86 -13.93
CA PHE A 86 -10.17 -12.92 -13.33
C PHE A 86 -11.04 -11.74 -13.79
N PRO A 87 -11.54 -11.75 -15.06
CA PRO A 87 -12.32 -10.62 -15.61
C PRO A 87 -13.62 -10.33 -14.84
N GLN A 88 -14.14 -11.32 -14.10
CA GLN A 88 -15.35 -11.23 -13.29
C GLN A 88 -15.13 -10.47 -11.95
N LEU A 89 -13.91 -10.14 -11.56
CA LEU A 89 -13.61 -9.39 -10.34
C LEU A 89 -14.22 -7.99 -10.39
N LYS A 90 -15.21 -7.73 -9.55
CA LYS A 90 -16.02 -6.50 -9.54
C LYS A 90 -15.57 -5.53 -8.45
N ALA A 91 -14.34 -5.02 -8.50
CA ALA A 91 -13.82 -4.07 -7.51
C ALA A 91 -13.39 -2.72 -8.11
N ARG A 92 -13.78 -2.41 -9.35
CA ARG A 92 -13.26 -1.27 -10.12
C ARG A 92 -13.51 0.06 -9.47
N TRP A 93 -14.75 0.32 -9.00
CA TRP A 93 -15.12 1.58 -8.36
C TRP A 93 -14.38 1.77 -7.02
N ALA A 94 -14.25 0.68 -6.24
CA ALA A 94 -13.53 0.73 -4.95
C ALA A 94 -12.04 0.98 -5.16
N MET A 95 -11.43 0.36 -6.18
CA MET A 95 -10.03 0.61 -6.55
C MET A 95 -9.82 2.04 -7.04
N ALA A 96 -10.74 2.56 -7.84
CA ALA A 96 -10.72 3.95 -8.30
C ALA A 96 -10.85 4.94 -7.12
N ALA A 97 -11.79 4.70 -6.20
CA ALA A 97 -11.96 5.53 -5.00
C ALA A 97 -10.71 5.50 -4.11
N LEU A 98 -10.10 4.32 -3.91
CA LEU A 98 -8.85 4.16 -3.16
C LEU A 98 -7.71 4.95 -3.80
N GLY A 99 -7.56 4.88 -5.14
CA GLY A 99 -6.56 5.63 -5.89
C GLY A 99 -6.74 7.14 -5.75
N SER A 100 -7.99 7.63 -5.92
CA SER A 100 -8.32 9.05 -5.76
C SER A 100 -7.99 9.54 -4.35
N ALA A 101 -8.42 8.81 -3.32
CA ALA A 101 -8.18 9.17 -1.92
C ALA A 101 -6.67 9.21 -1.59
N ALA A 102 -5.90 8.23 -2.05
CA ALA A 102 -4.46 8.17 -1.79
C ALA A 102 -3.70 9.32 -2.44
N VAL A 103 -4.03 9.65 -3.69
CA VAL A 103 -3.41 10.79 -4.41
C VAL A 103 -3.81 12.12 -3.79
N ALA A 104 -5.09 12.30 -3.42
CA ALA A 104 -5.55 13.50 -2.72
C ALA A 104 -4.87 13.68 -1.36
N LEU A 105 -4.69 12.59 -0.62
CA LEU A 105 -3.97 12.59 0.66
C LEU A 105 -2.50 13.00 0.47
N ALA A 106 -1.83 12.46 -0.55
CA ALA A 106 -0.44 12.81 -0.87
C ALA A 106 -0.28 14.26 -1.34
N TRP A 107 -1.30 14.82 -2.00
CA TRP A 107 -1.35 16.24 -2.34
C TRP A 107 -1.47 17.12 -1.09
N TYR A 108 -2.32 16.73 -0.15
CA TYR A 108 -2.54 17.51 1.08
C TYR A 108 -1.36 17.41 2.07
N PHE A 109 -0.71 16.22 2.15
CA PHE A 109 0.45 15.94 2.99
C PHE A 109 1.65 15.51 2.12
N PRO A 110 2.34 16.43 1.44
CA PRO A 110 3.41 16.08 0.51
C PRO A 110 4.68 15.52 1.19
N GLY A 111 4.74 15.56 2.53
CA GLY A 111 5.90 15.11 3.29
C GLY A 111 7.04 16.13 3.29
N GLN A 112 8.19 15.69 3.80
CA GLN A 112 9.39 16.51 3.94
C GLN A 112 10.35 16.31 2.76
N ALA A 113 11.23 17.30 2.53
CA ALA A 113 12.28 17.19 1.53
C ALA A 113 13.21 16.02 1.87
N LEU A 114 13.47 15.16 0.90
CA LEU A 114 14.40 14.05 1.03
C LEU A 114 15.83 14.60 1.04
N GLN A 115 16.59 14.24 2.07
CA GLN A 115 18.04 14.39 2.02
C GLN A 115 18.59 13.26 1.15
N VAL A 116 19.13 13.60 -0.01
CA VAL A 116 19.73 12.64 -0.93
C VAL A 116 20.99 12.07 -0.30
N THR A 117 20.90 10.85 0.22
CA THR A 117 22.08 10.11 0.67
C THR A 117 22.72 9.39 -0.50
N ALA A 118 24.05 9.32 -0.52
CA ALA A 118 24.81 8.65 -1.60
C ALA A 118 24.66 7.11 -1.60
N SER A 119 23.89 6.54 -0.67
CA SER A 119 23.74 5.09 -0.52
C SER A 119 22.63 4.53 -1.41
N ILE A 120 22.96 3.55 -2.26
CA ILE A 120 22.01 2.79 -3.08
C ILE A 120 21.10 1.88 -2.22
N TRP A 121 21.51 1.55 -1.01
CA TRP A 121 20.80 0.63 -0.11
C TRP A 121 19.54 1.25 0.48
N LEU A 122 19.51 2.57 0.65
CA LEU A 122 18.35 3.26 1.20
C LEU A 122 17.14 3.21 0.26
N PRO A 123 17.24 3.55 -1.04
CA PRO A 123 16.15 3.37 -2.00
C PRO A 123 15.69 1.90 -2.10
N LEU A 124 16.61 0.94 -2.09
CA LEU A 124 16.26 -0.48 -2.13
C LEU A 124 15.47 -0.92 -0.90
N HIS A 125 15.93 -0.53 0.30
CA HIS A 125 15.22 -0.80 1.55
C HIS A 125 13.78 -0.21 1.53
N TRP A 126 13.62 1.02 1.07
CA TRP A 126 12.30 1.65 0.93
C TRP A 126 11.43 0.93 -0.11
N ALA A 127 11.99 0.57 -1.26
CA ALA A 127 11.26 -0.15 -2.30
C ALA A 127 10.73 -1.49 -1.80
N LEU A 128 11.56 -2.28 -1.10
CA LEU A 128 11.17 -3.55 -0.49
C LEU A 128 10.07 -3.34 0.57
N GLY A 129 10.26 -2.35 1.45
CA GLY A 129 9.28 -2.01 2.47
C GLY A 129 7.92 -1.63 1.88
N ILE A 130 7.90 -0.68 0.94
CA ILE A 130 6.66 -0.22 0.29
C ILE A 130 6.00 -1.35 -0.51
N ALA A 131 6.78 -2.16 -1.22
CA ALA A 131 6.24 -3.32 -1.93
C ALA A 131 5.60 -4.33 -0.96
N SER A 132 6.21 -4.58 0.21
CA SER A 132 5.61 -5.44 1.24
C SER A 132 4.27 -4.88 1.74
N TYR A 133 4.18 -3.57 2.00
CA TYR A 133 2.93 -2.90 2.35
C TYR A 133 1.86 -3.09 1.28
N GLY A 134 2.23 -2.94 0.00
CA GLY A 134 1.32 -3.16 -1.14
C GLY A 134 0.76 -4.58 -1.18
N MET A 135 1.61 -5.59 -0.94
CA MET A 135 1.17 -6.98 -0.91
C MET A 135 0.23 -7.27 0.27
N PHE A 136 0.54 -6.78 1.47
CA PHE A 136 -0.36 -6.95 2.62
C PHE A 136 -1.66 -6.16 2.46
N ALA A 137 -1.63 -4.97 1.87
CA ALA A 137 -2.84 -4.21 1.55
C ALA A 137 -3.72 -4.97 0.54
N ALA A 138 -3.13 -5.58 -0.50
CA ALA A 138 -3.85 -6.45 -1.42
C ALA A 138 -4.45 -7.67 -0.69
N ALA A 139 -3.71 -8.31 0.22
CA ALA A 139 -4.23 -9.39 1.05
C ALA A 139 -5.44 -8.96 1.90
N VAL A 140 -5.38 -7.77 2.51
CA VAL A 140 -6.48 -7.17 3.30
C VAL A 140 -7.72 -6.96 2.43
N ILE A 141 -7.55 -6.46 1.21
CA ILE A 141 -8.67 -6.27 0.27
C ILE A 141 -9.32 -7.61 -0.08
N HIS A 142 -8.52 -8.65 -0.38
CA HIS A 142 -9.06 -9.98 -0.66
C HIS A 142 -9.77 -10.60 0.55
N ALA A 143 -9.27 -10.36 1.76
CA ALA A 143 -9.93 -10.77 2.99
C ALA A 143 -11.28 -10.05 3.19
N ALA A 144 -11.34 -8.76 2.86
CA ALA A 144 -12.58 -7.98 2.91
C ALA A 144 -13.60 -8.49 1.88
N LEU A 145 -13.18 -8.69 0.63
CA LEU A 145 -14.03 -9.26 -0.43
C LEU A 145 -14.55 -10.66 -0.05
N MET A 146 -13.69 -11.51 0.54
CA MET A 146 -14.08 -12.84 1.01
C MET A 146 -15.12 -12.74 2.13
N THR A 147 -14.94 -11.83 3.09
CA THR A 147 -15.87 -11.62 4.20
C THR A 147 -17.22 -11.11 3.70
N SER A 148 -17.22 -10.15 2.76
CA SER A 148 -18.46 -9.64 2.14
C SER A 148 -19.18 -10.75 1.38
N ALA A 149 -18.47 -11.52 0.56
CA ALA A 149 -19.05 -12.63 -0.18
C ALA A 149 -19.63 -13.73 0.74
N GLU A 150 -18.98 -14.01 1.89
CA GLU A 150 -19.53 -14.94 2.91
C GLU A 150 -20.86 -14.43 3.47
N ILE A 151 -20.96 -13.11 3.76
CA ILE A 151 -22.19 -12.50 4.28
C ILE A 151 -23.30 -12.56 3.22
N GLU A 152 -23.01 -12.20 1.97
CA GLU A 152 -23.97 -12.22 0.85
C GLU A 152 -24.56 -13.63 0.65
N ILE A 153 -23.69 -14.64 0.60
CA ILE A 153 -24.10 -16.04 0.43
C ILE A 153 -25.00 -16.50 1.61
N ARG A 154 -24.67 -16.12 2.85
CA ARG A 154 -25.50 -16.45 4.02
C ARG A 154 -26.88 -15.79 4.01
N GLN A 155 -26.99 -14.62 3.36
CA GLN A 155 -28.24 -13.90 3.17
C GLN A 155 -29.05 -14.39 1.94
N GLY A 156 -28.54 -15.38 1.21
CA GLY A 156 -29.17 -15.88 -0.02
C GLY A 156 -28.98 -14.98 -1.23
N ASN A 157 -28.07 -14.00 -1.14
CA ASN A 157 -27.76 -13.09 -2.22
C ASN A 157 -26.64 -13.65 -3.12
N GLU A 158 -26.61 -13.17 -4.37
CA GLU A 158 -25.47 -13.46 -5.26
C GLU A 158 -24.19 -12.80 -4.75
N ASN A 159 -23.09 -13.53 -4.87
CA ASN A 159 -21.77 -13.02 -4.54
C ASN A 159 -21.34 -11.89 -5.50
N GLN A 160 -21.32 -10.67 -5.05
CA GLN A 160 -20.99 -9.48 -5.83
C GLN A 160 -19.50 -9.36 -6.17
N SER A 161 -18.60 -10.06 -5.44
CA SER A 161 -17.16 -10.04 -5.75
C SER A 161 -16.84 -10.63 -7.13
N GLY A 162 -17.70 -11.49 -7.65
CA GLY A 162 -17.53 -12.21 -8.92
C GLY A 162 -16.55 -13.40 -8.83
N LEU A 163 -15.96 -13.68 -7.66
CA LEU A 163 -15.01 -14.78 -7.46
C LEU A 163 -15.49 -15.77 -6.39
N PRO A 164 -15.22 -17.08 -6.55
CA PRO A 164 -15.47 -18.07 -5.52
C PRO A 164 -14.66 -17.76 -4.23
N LEU A 165 -15.25 -18.04 -3.05
CA LEU A 165 -14.60 -17.81 -1.75
C LEU A 165 -13.21 -18.46 -1.66
N LEU A 166 -13.05 -19.69 -2.16
CA LEU A 166 -11.76 -20.39 -2.15
C LEU A 166 -10.71 -19.71 -3.02
N THR A 167 -11.13 -19.05 -4.11
CA THR A 167 -10.21 -18.28 -4.96
C THR A 167 -9.73 -17.03 -4.23
N LEU A 168 -10.64 -16.28 -3.60
CA LEU A 168 -10.31 -15.12 -2.78
C LEU A 168 -9.36 -15.49 -1.62
N GLU A 169 -9.64 -16.61 -0.93
CA GLU A 169 -8.77 -17.12 0.14
C GLU A 169 -7.36 -17.46 -0.39
N ARG A 170 -7.28 -18.12 -1.54
CA ARG A 170 -6.00 -18.50 -2.16
C ARG A 170 -5.19 -17.27 -2.55
N LEU A 171 -5.82 -16.26 -3.14
CA LEU A 171 -5.18 -15.00 -3.51
C LEU A 171 -4.70 -14.25 -2.27
N MET A 172 -5.54 -14.13 -1.25
CA MET A 172 -5.17 -13.55 0.05
C MET A 172 -3.87 -14.17 0.59
N PHE A 173 -3.79 -15.51 0.67
CA PHE A 173 -2.60 -16.17 1.19
C PHE A 173 -1.36 -16.05 0.27
N ARG A 174 -1.54 -15.96 -1.04
CA ARG A 174 -0.44 -15.66 -1.98
C ARG A 174 0.15 -14.27 -1.71
N PHE A 175 -0.69 -13.26 -1.52
CA PHE A 175 -0.25 -11.92 -1.18
C PHE A 175 0.42 -11.86 0.20
N VAL A 176 -0.12 -12.58 1.19
CA VAL A 176 0.53 -12.70 2.52
C VAL A 176 1.94 -13.31 2.38
N MET A 177 2.10 -14.37 1.60
CA MET A 177 3.40 -15.01 1.39
C MET A 177 4.39 -14.06 0.70
N LEU A 178 3.99 -13.40 -0.39
CA LEU A 178 4.83 -12.44 -1.09
C LEU A 178 5.21 -11.26 -0.18
N GLY A 179 4.23 -10.71 0.53
CA GLY A 179 4.45 -9.63 1.50
C GLY A 179 5.40 -10.04 2.62
N PHE A 180 5.27 -11.27 3.13
CA PHE A 180 6.16 -11.81 4.17
C PHE A 180 7.61 -11.94 3.70
N VAL A 181 7.83 -12.44 2.48
CA VAL A 181 9.17 -12.50 1.89
C VAL A 181 9.76 -11.10 1.74
N LEU A 182 9.02 -10.15 1.19
CA LEU A 182 9.47 -8.77 1.02
C LEU A 182 9.74 -8.08 2.37
N LEU A 183 8.89 -8.28 3.37
CA LEU A 183 9.10 -7.75 4.72
C LEU A 183 10.33 -8.36 5.37
N THR A 184 10.57 -9.67 5.19
CA THR A 184 11.77 -10.33 5.66
C THR A 184 13.02 -9.72 5.04
N LEU A 185 13.02 -9.51 3.72
CA LEU A 185 14.13 -8.85 3.01
C LEU A 185 14.32 -7.40 3.51
N THR A 186 13.24 -6.69 3.77
CA THR A 186 13.28 -5.32 4.34
C THR A 186 13.93 -5.31 5.71
N LEU A 187 13.56 -6.23 6.59
CA LEU A 187 14.15 -6.35 7.94
C LEU A 187 15.63 -6.75 7.86
N ILE A 188 15.99 -7.71 7.00
CA ILE A 188 17.38 -8.10 6.78
C ILE A 188 18.19 -6.91 6.25
N ALA A 189 17.70 -6.19 5.25
CA ALA A 189 18.37 -5.02 4.71
C ALA A 189 18.54 -3.92 5.78
N GLY A 190 17.53 -3.69 6.62
CA GLY A 190 17.62 -2.76 7.74
C GLY A 190 18.65 -3.16 8.79
N PHE A 191 18.81 -4.46 9.04
CA PHE A 191 19.80 -4.98 9.99
C PHE A 191 21.23 -4.95 9.41
N VAL A 192 21.41 -5.43 8.19
CA VAL A 192 22.75 -5.58 7.57
C VAL A 192 23.32 -4.23 7.16
N PHE A 193 22.50 -3.33 6.65
CA PHE A 193 22.92 -2.03 6.11
C PHE A 193 22.57 -0.86 7.03
N GLY A 194 22.25 -1.11 8.31
CA GLY A 194 21.78 -0.08 9.26
C GLY A 194 22.71 1.13 9.37
N GLU A 195 24.02 0.93 9.42
CA GLU A 195 25.02 2.01 9.46
C GLU A 195 25.03 2.84 8.18
N GLN A 196 24.87 2.21 7.01
CA GLN A 196 24.85 2.87 5.70
C GLN A 196 23.51 3.56 5.44
N LEU A 197 22.43 3.08 6.08
CA LEU A 197 21.07 3.65 5.96
C LEU A 197 20.87 4.86 6.88
N TYR A 198 21.49 4.86 8.07
CA TYR A 198 21.20 5.85 9.13
C TYR A 198 22.42 6.65 9.58
N GLY A 199 23.60 6.46 8.94
CA GLY A 199 24.85 7.17 9.20
C GLY A 199 25.73 6.56 10.29
N ALA A 200 27.03 6.85 10.20
CA ALA A 200 28.12 6.23 10.99
C ALA A 200 28.18 6.66 12.47
N ALA A 201 27.16 7.22 13.05
CA ALA A 201 27.16 7.67 14.45
C ALA A 201 26.97 6.51 15.44
N GLY A 202 27.59 5.35 15.17
CA GLY A 202 27.81 4.28 16.16
C GLY A 202 26.56 3.62 16.72
N VAL A 203 25.42 3.72 16.07
CA VAL A 203 24.19 3.14 16.56
C VAL A 203 23.91 1.84 15.82
N HIS A 204 24.38 0.73 16.40
CA HIS A 204 23.80 -0.58 16.16
C HIS A 204 22.28 -0.49 16.28
N TRP A 205 21.54 -1.26 15.51
CA TRP A 205 20.09 -1.48 15.56
C TRP A 205 19.29 -0.62 16.57
N LYS A 206 18.53 0.36 16.06
CA LYS A 206 17.67 1.20 16.92
C LYS A 206 16.36 0.45 17.22
N TRP A 207 16.13 0.20 18.50
CA TRP A 207 14.84 -0.30 19.01
C TRP A 207 13.83 0.86 19.08
N ASP A 208 13.48 1.41 17.95
CA ASP A 208 12.42 2.39 17.85
C ASP A 208 11.06 1.70 17.62
N HIS A 209 9.99 2.49 17.75
CA HIS A 209 8.63 1.97 17.54
C HIS A 209 8.42 1.37 16.15
N LYS A 210 9.10 1.88 15.10
CA LYS A 210 9.04 1.31 13.76
C LYS A 210 9.57 -0.12 13.73
N THR A 211 10.74 -0.32 14.30
CA THR A 211 11.39 -1.63 14.38
C THR A 211 10.54 -2.61 15.18
N ILE A 212 10.04 -2.19 16.35
CA ILE A 212 9.22 -3.04 17.22
C ILE A 212 7.93 -3.46 16.48
N PHE A 213 7.17 -2.52 15.94
CA PHE A 213 5.93 -2.85 15.22
C PHE A 213 6.18 -3.65 13.94
N SER A 214 7.29 -3.42 13.22
CA SER A 214 7.65 -4.22 12.05
C SER A 214 7.95 -5.67 12.42
N ILE A 215 8.69 -5.91 13.50
CA ILE A 215 8.98 -7.26 14.00
C ILE A 215 7.71 -7.95 14.51
N LEU A 216 6.87 -7.26 15.28
CA LEU A 216 5.60 -7.81 15.75
C LEU A 216 4.68 -8.18 14.58
N SER A 217 4.62 -7.32 13.55
CA SER A 217 3.89 -7.60 12.32
C SER A 217 4.45 -8.82 11.59
N TRP A 218 5.77 -8.90 11.44
CA TRP A 218 6.47 -10.04 10.84
C TRP A 218 6.16 -11.35 11.57
N LEU A 219 6.24 -11.35 12.91
CA LEU A 219 5.88 -12.52 13.74
C LEU A 219 4.41 -12.91 13.55
N THR A 220 3.52 -11.94 13.48
CA THR A 220 2.08 -12.17 13.28
C THR A 220 1.81 -12.82 11.91
N PHE A 221 2.44 -12.33 10.83
CA PHE A 221 2.30 -12.93 9.51
C PHE A 221 2.98 -14.30 9.42
N GLY A 222 4.13 -14.47 10.07
CA GLY A 222 4.78 -15.77 10.21
C GLY A 222 3.87 -16.78 10.91
N ALA A 223 3.25 -16.41 12.04
CA ALA A 223 2.28 -17.22 12.74
C ALA A 223 1.03 -17.54 11.87
N LEU A 224 0.57 -16.58 11.05
CA LEU A 224 -0.52 -16.82 10.09
C LEU A 224 -0.16 -17.88 9.06
N LEU A 225 1.05 -17.79 8.47
CA LEU A 225 1.51 -18.76 7.46
C LEU A 225 1.76 -20.14 8.04
N VAL A 226 2.38 -20.22 9.22
CA VAL A 226 2.55 -21.48 9.97
C VAL A 226 1.18 -22.05 10.37
N GLY A 227 0.30 -21.21 10.89
CA GLY A 227 -1.06 -21.57 11.25
C GLY A 227 -1.85 -22.12 10.05
N ARG A 228 -1.65 -21.55 8.86
CA ARG A 228 -2.24 -22.07 7.61
C ARG A 228 -1.68 -23.44 7.26
N HIS A 229 -0.36 -23.60 7.30
CA HIS A 229 0.30 -24.82 6.87
C HIS A 229 0.13 -25.98 7.86
N GLN A 230 0.33 -25.73 9.16
CA GLN A 230 0.34 -26.75 10.19
C GLN A 230 -1.06 -27.05 10.76
N PHE A 231 -1.86 -26.01 10.95
CA PHE A 231 -3.15 -26.09 11.67
C PHE A 231 -4.36 -25.83 10.77
N GLY A 232 -4.16 -25.65 9.47
CA GLY A 232 -5.24 -25.43 8.52
C GLY A 232 -6.06 -24.15 8.78
N TRP A 233 -5.46 -23.09 9.33
CA TRP A 233 -6.18 -21.83 9.60
C TRP A 233 -6.78 -21.26 8.34
N ARG A 234 -8.09 -21.00 8.39
CA ARG A 234 -8.92 -20.51 7.28
C ARG A 234 -9.99 -19.52 7.76
N GLY A 235 -10.66 -18.89 6.79
CA GLY A 235 -11.83 -18.07 7.05
C GLY A 235 -11.59 -16.98 8.10
N ARG A 236 -12.53 -16.76 8.99
CA ARG A 236 -12.51 -15.67 9.99
C ARG A 236 -11.28 -15.64 10.90
N ARG A 237 -10.70 -16.82 11.22
CA ARG A 237 -9.50 -16.87 12.06
C ARG A 237 -8.31 -16.28 11.30
N ALA A 238 -8.09 -16.70 10.06
CA ALA A 238 -7.02 -16.19 9.23
C ALA A 238 -7.18 -14.68 8.97
N VAL A 239 -8.39 -14.23 8.68
CA VAL A 239 -8.72 -12.81 8.47
C VAL A 239 -8.40 -11.96 9.68
N ARG A 240 -8.75 -12.40 10.90
CA ARG A 240 -8.43 -11.65 12.13
C ARG A 240 -6.94 -11.50 12.35
N VAL A 241 -6.17 -12.57 12.17
CA VAL A 241 -4.71 -12.53 12.32
C VAL A 241 -4.08 -11.64 11.23
N LEU A 242 -4.57 -11.72 9.99
CA LEU A 242 -4.14 -10.84 8.90
C LEU A 242 -4.37 -9.37 9.24
N TYR A 243 -5.57 -9.00 9.71
CA TYR A 243 -5.89 -7.62 10.07
C TYR A 243 -5.04 -7.11 11.25
N SER A 244 -4.76 -7.97 12.24
CA SER A 244 -3.87 -7.61 13.35
C SER A 244 -2.45 -7.33 12.86
N GLY A 245 -1.90 -8.18 12.00
CA GLY A 245 -0.57 -7.97 11.40
C GLY A 245 -0.52 -6.72 10.53
N ALA A 246 -1.56 -6.49 9.72
CA ALA A 246 -1.65 -5.30 8.87
C ALA A 246 -1.76 -4.00 9.68
N ALA A 247 -2.52 -4.01 10.78
CA ALA A 247 -2.62 -2.87 11.71
C ALA A 247 -1.28 -2.55 12.36
N LEU A 248 -0.53 -3.56 12.84
CA LEU A 248 0.81 -3.39 13.38
C LEU A 248 1.77 -2.81 12.34
N LEU A 249 1.70 -3.30 11.11
CA LEU A 249 2.54 -2.81 10.01
C LEU A 249 2.20 -1.36 9.64
N LEU A 250 0.91 -1.00 9.64
CA LEU A 250 0.48 0.37 9.41
C LEU A 250 0.99 1.31 10.50
N LEU A 251 0.96 0.89 11.77
CA LEU A 251 1.52 1.64 12.89
C LEU A 251 3.04 1.78 12.81
N ALA A 252 3.74 0.82 12.25
CA ALA A 252 5.19 0.84 12.12
C ALA A 252 5.70 2.05 11.32
N TYR A 253 5.01 2.43 10.25
CA TYR A 253 5.45 3.55 9.41
C TYR A 253 4.41 4.66 9.33
N ALA A 254 3.25 4.41 8.73
CA ALA A 254 2.27 5.46 8.48
C ALA A 254 1.77 6.09 9.78
N GLY A 255 1.45 5.28 10.79
CA GLY A 255 1.00 5.77 12.09
C GLY A 255 2.07 6.58 12.81
N SER A 256 3.31 6.11 12.84
CA SER A 256 4.41 6.82 13.49
C SER A 256 4.73 8.16 12.81
N ARG A 257 4.74 8.18 11.48
CA ARG A 257 4.98 9.39 10.71
C ARG A 257 3.83 10.39 10.82
N PHE A 258 2.59 9.91 10.77
CA PHE A 258 1.42 10.75 10.98
C PHE A 258 1.46 11.46 12.35
N VAL A 259 1.75 10.71 13.41
CA VAL A 259 1.85 11.30 14.76
C VAL A 259 2.97 12.33 14.83
N LEU A 260 4.15 12.05 14.26
CA LEU A 260 5.28 12.97 14.29
C LEU A 260 5.05 14.21 13.41
N GLU A 261 4.57 14.02 12.19
CA GLU A 261 4.43 15.09 11.19
C GLU A 261 3.19 15.96 11.42
N VAL A 262 2.07 15.37 11.88
CA VAL A 262 0.78 16.07 11.96
C VAL A 262 0.38 16.41 13.40
N VAL A 263 0.59 15.47 14.36
CA VAL A 263 0.14 15.68 15.76
C VAL A 263 1.17 16.43 16.57
N LEU A 264 2.46 16.12 16.40
CA LEU A 264 3.54 16.71 17.19
C LEU A 264 4.27 17.86 16.46
N GLU A 265 3.94 18.11 15.19
CA GLU A 265 4.56 19.14 14.33
C GLU A 265 6.10 19.10 14.36
N ARG A 266 6.69 17.94 14.65
CA ARG A 266 8.14 17.74 14.74
C ARG A 266 8.67 17.34 13.36
N SER A 267 9.54 18.20 12.79
CA SER A 267 10.42 17.81 11.68
C SER A 267 11.48 16.85 12.21
N LEU A 268 11.64 15.70 11.57
CA LEU A 268 12.73 14.76 11.80
C LEU A 268 13.98 15.17 11.02
#